data_14597506ac249874c7cc2a4a80a55139
#
_entry.id   14597506ac249874c7cc2a4a80a55139
#
_cell.length_a   1.000
_cell.length_b   1.000
_cell.length_c   1.000
_cell.angle_alpha   90.00
_cell.angle_beta   90.00
_cell.angle_gamma   90.00
#
_symmetry.space_group_name_H-M   'P 1'
#
loop_
_entity.id
_entity.type
_entity.pdbx_description
1 polymer ?
#
loop_
_entity_poly.entity_id
_entity_poly.type
_entity_poly.pdbx_seq_one_letter_code
_entity_poly.pdbx_strand_id
1 'polypeptide(L)'
;MNTQTVGYKAKAFEARNLAFFFLIALGAKLILGLLIFFELPQYPLLAIPLFGILFSPSGAAFIVTGLTEGKTGVRALWRRFWNRNVNFKWLLVALLLLLVLKLFAGVLTQILIDPSYPLFEKESISAVIFGALYGLYAGLTEEFGWRGYALPRFQVKWNALASSIFLGVISGAWHVTRYIAPGEILFGANFWEWFPWHRLIQIVGYTWIFNNTNGNLLALVLFHTSTSYGGFINLDVWTYCGVMLVAAILIVAVFGPKNLVRQKSEKVEQKQVHAMSD
;
A
#
# COMPACT_ATOMS: atom_id res chain seq x y z
N MET A 1 32.14 -9.88 -1.40
CA MET A 1 31.20 -9.42 -2.44
C MET A 1 29.89 -8.96 -1.80
N ASN A 2 29.57 -7.72 -1.98
CA ASN A 2 28.59 -6.92 -1.26
C ASN A 2 27.21 -7.55 -1.09
N THR A 3 26.82 -7.79 0.16
CA THR A 3 25.46 -8.16 0.58
C THR A 3 24.54 -6.94 0.55
N GLN A 4 24.09 -6.53 -0.61
CA GLN A 4 23.03 -5.55 -0.73
C GLN A 4 21.67 -6.24 -0.66
N THR A 5 21.22 -6.58 0.54
CA THR A 5 19.82 -6.90 0.84
C THR A 5 19.14 -5.75 1.57
N VAL A 6 19.51 -4.54 1.26
CA VAL A 6 18.82 -3.36 1.78
C VAL A 6 17.91 -2.86 0.68
N GLY A 7 16.61 -2.85 0.94
CA GLY A 7 15.60 -2.33 0.03
C GLY A 7 15.98 -0.96 -0.53
N TYR A 8 15.39 -0.60 -1.66
CA TYR A 8 15.65 0.69 -2.32
C TYR A 8 15.55 1.85 -1.30
N LYS A 9 16.65 2.58 -1.12
CA LYS A 9 16.70 3.79 -0.30
C LYS A 9 16.83 5.01 -1.20
N ALA A 10 16.11 6.08 -0.86
CA ALA A 10 16.37 7.38 -1.46
C ALA A 10 17.79 7.85 -1.10
N LYS A 11 18.41 8.64 -1.97
CA LYS A 11 19.78 9.13 -1.76
C LYS A 11 19.90 10.04 -0.53
N ALA A 12 18.84 10.80 -0.24
CA ALA A 12 18.80 11.73 0.89
C ALA A 12 17.38 11.93 1.42
N PHE A 13 17.28 12.37 2.68
CA PHE A 13 16.04 12.88 3.25
C PHE A 13 15.97 14.40 3.01
N GLU A 14 15.01 14.79 2.16
CA GLU A 14 14.78 16.19 1.80
C GLU A 14 13.40 16.63 2.28
N ALA A 15 13.34 17.19 3.49
CA ALA A 15 12.09 17.60 4.13
C ALA A 15 11.26 18.55 3.27
N ARG A 16 11.90 19.50 2.58
CA ARG A 16 11.23 20.45 1.68
C ARG A 16 10.51 19.75 0.54
N ASN A 17 11.15 18.81 -0.13
CA ASN A 17 10.57 18.09 -1.28
C ASN A 17 9.46 17.14 -0.83
N LEU A 18 9.58 16.54 0.36
CA LEU A 18 8.49 15.78 0.99
C LEU A 18 7.30 16.68 1.34
N ALA A 19 7.54 17.88 1.87
CA ALA A 19 6.48 18.84 2.16
C ALA A 19 5.72 19.26 0.89
N PHE A 20 6.42 19.54 -0.22
CA PHE A 20 5.78 19.81 -1.52
C PHE A 20 4.97 18.64 -2.03
N PHE A 21 5.50 17.41 -1.92
CA PHE A 21 4.76 16.21 -2.29
C PHE A 21 3.44 16.09 -1.50
N PHE A 22 3.49 16.22 -0.17
CA PHE A 22 2.30 16.14 0.66
C PHE A 22 1.34 17.30 0.42
N LEU A 23 1.85 18.51 0.20
CA LEU A 23 1.01 19.67 -0.11
C LEU A 23 0.19 19.43 -1.38
N ILE A 24 0.80 18.89 -2.44
CA ILE A 24 0.09 18.57 -3.67
C ILE A 24 -0.90 17.42 -3.44
N ALA A 25 -0.45 16.30 -2.88
CA ALA A 25 -1.27 15.10 -2.73
C ALA A 25 -2.44 15.29 -1.76
N LEU A 26 -2.22 15.92 -0.59
CA LEU A 26 -3.24 16.18 0.41
C LEU A 26 -4.11 17.37 0.04
N GLY A 27 -3.51 18.46 -0.45
CA GLY A 27 -4.20 19.68 -0.83
C GLY A 27 -5.19 19.44 -1.97
N ALA A 28 -4.77 18.75 -3.00
CA ALA A 28 -5.66 18.39 -4.12
C ALA A 28 -6.82 17.49 -3.66
N LYS A 29 -6.54 16.53 -2.77
CA LYS A 29 -7.60 15.68 -2.21
C LYS A 29 -8.58 16.45 -1.35
N LEU A 30 -8.09 17.39 -0.55
CA LEU A 30 -8.94 18.27 0.25
C LEU A 30 -9.82 19.14 -0.64
N ILE A 31 -9.26 19.78 -1.68
CA ILE A 31 -10.02 20.59 -2.63
C ILE A 31 -11.12 19.74 -3.29
N LEU A 32 -10.78 18.54 -3.79
CA LEU A 32 -11.77 17.64 -4.39
C LEU A 32 -12.85 17.24 -3.39
N GLY A 33 -12.48 16.94 -2.15
CA GLY A 33 -13.43 16.63 -1.07
C GLY A 33 -14.38 17.80 -0.78
N LEU A 34 -13.88 19.03 -0.71
CA LEU A 34 -14.68 20.24 -0.52
C LEU A 34 -15.62 20.50 -1.72
N LEU A 35 -15.15 20.31 -2.95
CA LEU A 35 -15.99 20.46 -4.14
C LEU A 35 -17.16 19.47 -4.13
N ILE A 36 -16.93 18.22 -3.71
CA ILE A 36 -17.96 17.21 -3.56
C ILE A 36 -18.89 17.57 -2.41
N PHE A 37 -18.34 17.98 -1.25
CA PHE A 37 -19.12 18.35 -0.06
C PHE A 37 -20.11 19.49 -0.32
N PHE A 38 -19.69 20.51 -1.06
CA PHE A 38 -20.55 21.66 -1.39
C PHE A 38 -21.45 21.39 -2.61
N GLU A 39 -21.54 20.15 -3.07
CA GLU A 39 -22.37 19.76 -4.23
C GLU A 39 -22.18 20.72 -5.41
N LEU A 40 -20.95 21.20 -5.62
CA LEU A 40 -20.68 22.10 -6.74
C LEU A 40 -20.92 21.33 -8.03
N PRO A 41 -22.08 21.57 -8.68
CA PRO A 41 -22.55 20.70 -9.74
C PRO A 41 -21.79 20.97 -11.03
N GLN A 42 -21.84 20.01 -11.93
CA GLN A 42 -21.58 20.17 -13.36
C GLN A 42 -20.11 20.26 -13.79
N TYR A 43 -19.21 19.58 -13.06
CA TYR A 43 -17.95 19.25 -13.70
C TYR A 43 -18.17 18.17 -14.76
N PRO A 44 -17.59 18.29 -15.95
CA PRO A 44 -17.67 17.22 -16.94
C PRO A 44 -17.21 15.92 -16.27
N LEU A 45 -17.99 14.87 -16.41
CA LEU A 45 -17.73 13.54 -15.80
C LEU A 45 -16.28 13.05 -16.02
N LEU A 46 -15.62 13.51 -17.08
CA LEU A 46 -14.22 13.21 -17.39
C LEU A 46 -13.20 14.06 -16.62
N ALA A 47 -13.58 15.22 -16.09
CA ALA A 47 -12.64 16.09 -15.37
C ALA A 47 -12.28 15.51 -14.00
N ILE A 48 -13.20 14.83 -13.33
CA ILE A 48 -12.97 14.22 -12.01
C ILE A 48 -11.90 13.13 -12.06
N PRO A 49 -11.98 12.09 -12.93
CA PRO A 49 -10.92 11.11 -13.06
C PRO A 49 -9.58 11.70 -13.47
N LEU A 50 -9.57 12.63 -14.43
CA LEU A 50 -8.34 13.26 -14.92
C LEU A 50 -7.66 14.10 -13.82
N PHE A 51 -8.43 14.90 -13.07
CA PHE A 51 -7.95 15.65 -11.93
C PHE A 51 -7.45 14.69 -10.83
N GLY A 52 -8.19 13.60 -10.59
CA GLY A 52 -7.80 12.54 -9.66
C GLY A 52 -6.47 11.88 -10.03
N ILE A 53 -6.19 11.67 -11.32
CA ILE A 53 -4.91 11.12 -11.78
C ILE A 53 -3.77 12.12 -11.61
N LEU A 54 -3.95 13.37 -12.09
CA LEU A 54 -2.90 14.40 -12.09
C LEU A 54 -2.48 14.80 -10.67
N PHE A 55 -3.45 14.89 -9.76
CA PHE A 55 -3.23 15.30 -8.37
C PHE A 55 -3.30 14.16 -7.36
N SER A 56 -3.26 12.93 -7.82
CA SER A 56 -3.07 11.76 -6.99
C SER A 56 -1.68 11.75 -6.34
N PRO A 57 -1.45 10.91 -5.34
CA PRO A 57 -0.10 10.73 -4.80
C PRO A 57 0.94 10.37 -5.87
N SER A 58 0.57 9.57 -6.86
CA SER A 58 1.47 9.27 -7.99
C SER A 58 1.74 10.48 -8.86
N GLY A 59 0.72 11.26 -9.21
CA GLY A 59 0.88 12.51 -9.94
C GLY A 59 1.78 13.52 -9.21
N ALA A 60 1.52 13.71 -7.90
CA ALA A 60 2.34 14.55 -7.03
C ALA A 60 3.82 14.10 -7.03
N ALA A 61 4.07 12.78 -6.95
CA ALA A 61 5.42 12.25 -6.99
C ALA A 61 6.12 12.52 -8.33
N PHE A 62 5.43 12.35 -9.45
CA PHE A 62 5.99 12.66 -10.77
C PHE A 62 6.25 14.17 -10.96
N ILE A 63 5.35 15.03 -10.49
CA ILE A 63 5.52 16.49 -10.53
C ILE A 63 6.76 16.88 -9.70
N VAL A 64 6.82 16.49 -8.42
CA VAL A 64 7.93 16.89 -7.54
C VAL A 64 9.25 16.30 -8.02
N THR A 65 9.26 15.03 -8.44
CA THR A 65 10.47 14.41 -9.02
C THR A 65 10.92 15.15 -10.30
N GLY A 66 9.97 15.50 -11.15
CA GLY A 66 10.26 16.29 -12.37
C GLY A 66 10.89 17.65 -12.08
N LEU A 67 10.39 18.35 -11.06
CA LEU A 67 10.89 19.66 -10.65
C LEU A 67 12.26 19.59 -9.93
N THR A 68 12.53 18.52 -9.18
CA THR A 68 13.73 18.42 -8.32
C THR A 68 14.85 17.56 -8.91
N GLU A 69 14.52 16.53 -9.68
CA GLU A 69 15.46 15.55 -10.23
C GLU A 69 15.43 15.51 -11.79
N GLY A 70 14.52 16.27 -12.39
CA GLY A 70 14.36 16.37 -13.84
C GLY A 70 13.91 15.05 -14.49
N LYS A 71 14.08 14.97 -15.82
CA LYS A 71 13.69 13.81 -16.64
C LYS A 71 14.35 12.50 -16.18
N THR A 72 15.55 12.57 -15.63
CA THR A 72 16.29 11.39 -15.14
C THR A 72 15.61 10.79 -13.92
N GLY A 73 15.19 11.61 -12.96
CA GLY A 73 14.44 11.17 -11.79
C GLY A 73 13.09 10.57 -12.15
N VAL A 74 12.34 11.23 -13.04
CA VAL A 74 11.04 10.73 -13.54
C VAL A 74 11.22 9.35 -14.19
N ARG A 75 12.25 9.19 -15.06
CA ARG A 75 12.55 7.91 -15.70
C ARG A 75 12.95 6.84 -14.68
N ALA A 76 13.72 7.21 -13.66
CA ALA A 76 14.12 6.29 -12.60
C ALA A 76 12.92 5.82 -11.78
N LEU A 77 11.99 6.72 -11.42
CA LEU A 77 10.76 6.38 -10.71
C LEU A 77 9.88 5.42 -11.55
N TRP A 78 9.67 5.75 -12.83
CA TRP A 78 8.89 4.91 -13.76
C TRP A 78 9.48 3.52 -13.97
N ARG A 79 10.81 3.43 -14.13
CA ARG A 79 11.53 2.16 -14.33
C ARG A 79 11.35 1.17 -13.17
N ARG A 80 11.04 1.64 -11.97
CA ARG A 80 10.80 0.77 -10.82
C ARG A 80 9.54 -0.07 -10.97
N PHE A 81 8.57 0.38 -11.75
CA PHE A 81 7.41 -0.42 -12.10
C PHE A 81 7.78 -1.60 -13.01
N TRP A 82 8.68 -1.37 -13.95
CA TRP A 82 9.13 -2.36 -14.93
C TRP A 82 10.38 -3.15 -14.51
N ASN A 83 10.78 -3.03 -13.25
CA ASN A 83 11.96 -3.75 -12.76
C ASN A 83 11.70 -5.26 -12.77
N ARG A 84 12.36 -6.00 -13.68
CA ARG A 84 12.21 -7.45 -13.81
C ARG A 84 13.02 -8.25 -12.78
N ASN A 85 13.89 -7.60 -12.01
CA ASN A 85 14.71 -8.25 -10.97
C ASN A 85 13.88 -8.47 -9.68
N VAL A 86 12.66 -8.98 -9.83
CA VAL A 86 11.78 -9.39 -8.75
C VAL A 86 11.51 -10.88 -8.84
N ASN A 87 11.66 -11.58 -7.74
CA ASN A 87 11.30 -12.99 -7.70
C ASN A 87 9.78 -13.12 -7.86
N PHE A 88 9.35 -13.94 -8.81
CA PHE A 88 7.93 -14.19 -9.13
C PHE A 88 7.10 -14.57 -7.89
N LYS A 89 7.69 -15.28 -6.93
CA LYS A 89 7.01 -15.60 -5.65
C LYS A 89 6.50 -14.35 -4.93
N TRP A 90 7.21 -13.24 -4.99
CA TRP A 90 6.77 -11.98 -4.38
C TRP A 90 5.60 -11.33 -5.12
N LEU A 91 5.51 -11.51 -6.43
CA LEU A 91 4.34 -11.06 -7.19
C LEU A 91 3.10 -11.89 -6.83
N LEU A 92 3.26 -13.20 -6.63
CA LEU A 92 2.18 -14.06 -6.13
C LEU A 92 1.78 -13.69 -4.70
N VAL A 93 2.74 -13.47 -3.80
CA VAL A 93 2.47 -13.00 -2.44
C VAL A 93 1.70 -11.67 -2.48
N ALA A 94 2.14 -10.71 -3.29
CA ALA A 94 1.46 -9.43 -3.44
C ALA A 94 0.02 -9.59 -3.95
N LEU A 95 -0.20 -10.48 -4.88
CA LEU A 95 -1.53 -10.68 -5.49
C LEU A 95 -2.48 -11.47 -4.60
N LEU A 96 -1.99 -12.45 -3.84
CA LEU A 96 -2.84 -13.46 -3.19
C LEU A 96 -2.90 -13.33 -1.66
N LEU A 97 -1.94 -12.66 -1.03
CA LEU A 97 -1.86 -12.64 0.44
C LEU A 97 -3.15 -12.16 1.11
N LEU A 98 -3.68 -11.02 0.66
CA LEU A 98 -4.89 -10.47 1.27
C LEU A 98 -6.13 -11.33 0.98
N LEU A 99 -6.19 -11.97 -0.17
CA LEU A 99 -7.25 -12.93 -0.48
C LEU A 99 -7.23 -14.11 0.48
N VAL A 100 -6.04 -14.67 0.71
CA VAL A 100 -5.85 -15.79 1.67
C VAL A 100 -6.22 -15.36 3.09
N LEU A 101 -5.80 -14.16 3.51
CA LEU A 101 -6.14 -13.64 4.85
C LEU A 101 -7.66 -13.37 4.98
N LYS A 102 -8.32 -12.89 3.93
CA LYS A 102 -9.79 -12.72 3.91
C LYS A 102 -10.50 -14.07 4.01
N LEU A 103 -10.09 -15.05 3.21
CA LEU A 103 -10.65 -16.41 3.29
C LEU A 103 -10.49 -17.02 4.68
N PHE A 104 -9.30 -16.87 5.26
CA PHE A 104 -9.03 -17.34 6.62
C PHE A 104 -9.92 -16.64 7.65
N ALA A 105 -10.09 -15.32 7.55
CA ALA A 105 -11.00 -14.56 8.41
C ALA A 105 -12.45 -14.98 8.23
N GLY A 106 -12.90 -15.23 6.99
CA GLY A 106 -14.25 -15.74 6.73
C GLY A 106 -14.51 -17.09 7.37
N VAL A 107 -13.55 -18.02 7.28
CA VAL A 107 -13.63 -19.32 7.98
C VAL A 107 -13.64 -19.14 9.49
N LEU A 108 -12.80 -18.26 10.04
CA LEU A 108 -12.82 -17.97 11.48
C LEU A 108 -14.15 -17.32 11.92
N THR A 109 -14.77 -16.49 11.08
CA THR A 109 -16.10 -15.94 11.34
C THR A 109 -17.13 -17.06 11.52
N GLN A 110 -17.13 -18.08 10.65
CA GLN A 110 -18.00 -19.24 10.79
C GLN A 110 -17.73 -20.03 12.09
N ILE A 111 -16.46 -20.17 12.49
CA ILE A 111 -16.09 -20.94 13.67
C ILE A 111 -16.41 -20.20 14.98
N LEU A 112 -16.17 -18.88 15.03
CA LEU A 112 -16.16 -18.09 16.25
C LEU A 112 -17.43 -17.27 16.47
N ILE A 113 -18.13 -16.89 15.40
CA ILE A 113 -19.26 -15.96 15.45
C ILE A 113 -20.57 -16.71 15.12
N ASP A 114 -20.68 -17.26 13.90
CA ASP A 114 -21.90 -17.93 13.45
C ASP A 114 -21.56 -18.99 12.38
N PRO A 115 -21.77 -20.28 12.69
CA PRO A 115 -21.53 -21.37 11.73
C PRO A 115 -22.40 -21.30 10.46
N SER A 116 -23.52 -20.59 10.52
CA SER A 116 -24.44 -20.39 9.36
C SER A 116 -24.02 -19.21 8.47
N TYR A 117 -23.03 -18.43 8.89
CA TYR A 117 -22.54 -17.25 8.13
C TYR A 117 -22.04 -17.68 6.76
N PRO A 118 -22.62 -17.16 5.66
CA PRO A 118 -22.23 -17.60 4.34
C PRO A 118 -20.79 -17.15 4.04
N LEU A 119 -19.90 -18.07 3.70
CA LEU A 119 -18.50 -17.73 3.38
C LEU A 119 -18.36 -16.88 2.12
N PHE A 120 -19.30 -17.07 1.18
CA PHE A 120 -19.29 -16.35 -0.09
C PHE A 120 -20.62 -15.64 -0.32
N GLU A 121 -20.54 -14.38 -0.72
CA GLU A 121 -21.67 -13.64 -1.27
C GLU A 121 -21.88 -13.97 -2.75
N LYS A 122 -23.13 -13.87 -3.19
CA LYS A 122 -23.46 -13.98 -4.61
C LYS A 122 -23.09 -12.66 -5.33
N GLU A 123 -21.81 -12.45 -5.47
CA GLU A 123 -21.31 -11.35 -6.30
C GLU A 123 -21.35 -11.73 -7.78
N SER A 124 -21.70 -10.78 -8.62
CA SER A 124 -21.59 -10.98 -10.05
C SER A 124 -20.12 -10.99 -10.47
N ILE A 125 -19.79 -11.79 -11.49
CA ILE A 125 -18.44 -11.79 -12.08
C ILE A 125 -18.00 -10.38 -12.50
N SER A 126 -18.95 -9.55 -12.96
CA SER A 126 -18.71 -8.16 -13.32
C SER A 126 -18.28 -7.30 -12.10
N ALA A 127 -18.85 -7.53 -10.92
CA ALA A 127 -18.45 -6.83 -9.70
C ALA A 127 -17.00 -7.19 -9.28
N VAL A 128 -16.64 -8.46 -9.37
CA VAL A 128 -15.26 -8.92 -9.11
C VAL A 128 -14.26 -8.30 -10.09
N ILE A 129 -14.61 -8.31 -11.39
CA ILE A 129 -13.76 -7.68 -12.42
C ILE A 129 -13.64 -6.17 -12.19
N PHE A 130 -14.76 -5.50 -11.91
CA PHE A 130 -14.76 -4.07 -11.60
C PHE A 130 -13.91 -3.76 -10.37
N GLY A 131 -14.03 -4.53 -9.30
CA GLY A 131 -13.19 -4.40 -8.11
C GLY A 131 -11.70 -4.55 -8.43
N ALA A 132 -11.32 -5.53 -9.25
CA ALA A 132 -9.94 -5.72 -9.67
C ALA A 132 -9.42 -4.55 -10.53
N LEU A 133 -10.22 -4.07 -11.49
CA LEU A 133 -9.86 -2.91 -12.33
C LEU A 133 -9.75 -1.63 -11.51
N TYR A 134 -10.67 -1.42 -10.56
CA TYR A 134 -10.62 -0.30 -9.64
C TYR A 134 -9.38 -0.36 -8.75
N GLY A 135 -9.06 -1.53 -8.21
CA GLY A 135 -7.85 -1.73 -7.40
C GLY A 135 -6.57 -1.49 -8.18
N LEU A 136 -6.53 -1.91 -9.45
CA LEU A 136 -5.42 -1.62 -10.36
C LEU A 136 -5.27 -0.12 -10.61
N TYR A 137 -6.37 0.56 -10.91
CA TYR A 137 -6.41 2.02 -11.06
C TYR A 137 -5.91 2.74 -9.78
N ALA A 138 -6.44 2.36 -8.62
CA ALA A 138 -6.04 2.92 -7.33
C ALA A 138 -4.55 2.68 -7.05
N GLY A 139 -4.06 1.46 -7.31
CA GLY A 139 -2.64 1.14 -7.16
C GLY A 139 -1.74 2.00 -8.06
N LEU A 140 -2.10 2.20 -9.31
CA LEU A 140 -1.35 3.05 -10.24
C LEU A 140 -1.37 4.53 -9.83
N THR A 141 -2.48 5.03 -9.30
CA THR A 141 -2.61 6.42 -8.89
C THR A 141 -2.03 6.71 -7.50
N GLU A 142 -1.73 5.68 -6.70
CA GLU A 142 -1.26 5.87 -5.34
C GLU A 142 0.18 5.37 -5.08
N GLU A 143 0.59 4.22 -5.64
CA GLU A 143 1.80 3.54 -5.18
C GLU A 143 3.12 4.20 -5.64
N PHE A 144 3.14 4.87 -6.79
CA PHE A 144 4.31 5.68 -7.18
C PHE A 144 4.56 6.81 -6.18
N GLY A 145 3.48 7.36 -5.57
CA GLY A 145 3.57 8.39 -4.55
C GLY A 145 3.97 7.83 -3.20
N TRP A 146 3.10 7.00 -2.63
CA TRP A 146 3.28 6.53 -1.27
C TRP A 146 4.56 5.69 -1.12
N ARG A 147 4.74 4.66 -1.94
CA ARG A 147 5.85 3.71 -1.82
C ARG A 147 6.99 4.03 -2.79
N GLY A 148 6.68 4.65 -3.92
CA GLY A 148 7.70 5.07 -4.86
C GLY A 148 8.49 6.29 -4.40
N TYR A 149 7.82 7.29 -3.84
CA TYR A 149 8.41 8.57 -3.49
C TYR A 149 8.61 8.77 -1.97
N ALA A 150 7.53 8.66 -1.17
CA ALA A 150 7.58 9.02 0.24
C ALA A 150 8.28 7.97 1.12
N LEU A 151 7.90 6.69 1.01
CA LEU A 151 8.42 5.61 1.86
C LEU A 151 9.97 5.53 1.85
N PRO A 152 10.67 5.50 0.70
CA PRO A 152 12.12 5.39 0.72
C PRO A 152 12.80 6.62 1.35
N ARG A 153 12.19 7.81 1.27
CA ARG A 153 12.69 9.02 1.93
C ARG A 153 12.52 8.96 3.44
N PHE A 154 11.42 8.40 3.93
CA PHE A 154 11.25 8.14 5.36
C PHE A 154 12.22 7.09 5.89
N GLN A 155 12.49 6.04 5.13
CA GLN A 155 13.44 4.99 5.51
C GLN A 155 14.91 5.46 5.52
N VAL A 156 15.22 6.65 5.00
CA VAL A 156 16.53 7.28 5.23
C VAL A 156 16.68 7.70 6.69
N LYS A 157 15.59 8.17 7.31
CA LYS A 157 15.62 8.75 8.66
C LYS A 157 15.16 7.76 9.73
N TRP A 158 14.20 6.89 9.42
CA TRP A 158 13.57 5.98 10.36
C TRP A 158 13.69 4.53 9.90
N ASN A 159 13.53 3.59 10.83
CA ASN A 159 13.45 2.18 10.48
C ASN A 159 12.17 1.88 9.66
N ALA A 160 12.12 0.67 9.07
CA ALA A 160 11.02 0.30 8.18
C ALA A 160 9.66 0.32 8.88
N LEU A 161 9.57 -0.16 10.13
CA LEU A 161 8.31 -0.19 10.88
C LEU A 161 7.82 1.24 11.20
N ALA A 162 8.69 2.11 11.72
CA ALA A 162 8.32 3.49 12.01
C ALA A 162 7.93 4.25 10.73
N SER A 163 8.66 4.05 9.62
CA SER A 163 8.32 4.61 8.32
C SER A 163 6.97 4.11 7.80
N SER A 164 6.65 2.83 8.03
CA SER A 164 5.36 2.24 7.70
C SER A 164 4.23 2.94 8.45
N ILE A 165 4.33 3.00 9.78
CA ILE A 165 3.30 3.55 10.64
C ILE A 165 3.06 5.03 10.30
N PHE A 166 4.14 5.82 10.19
CA PHE A 166 4.03 7.25 9.90
C PHE A 166 3.38 7.51 8.53
N LEU A 167 3.84 6.82 7.49
CA LEU A 167 3.24 6.93 6.16
C LEU A 167 1.79 6.43 6.15
N GLY A 168 1.49 5.43 6.94
CA GLY A 168 0.17 4.89 7.07
C GLY A 168 -0.83 5.85 7.68
N VAL A 169 -0.46 6.55 8.74
CA VAL A 169 -1.30 7.60 9.32
C VAL A 169 -1.59 8.67 8.28
N ILE A 170 -0.59 9.14 7.52
CA ILE A 170 -0.78 10.16 6.50
C ILE A 170 -1.67 9.66 5.34
N SER A 171 -1.38 8.47 4.82
CA SER A 171 -2.19 7.90 3.74
C SER A 171 -3.61 7.55 4.20
N GLY A 172 -3.78 7.17 5.47
CA GLY A 172 -5.08 7.03 6.12
C GLY A 172 -5.85 8.35 6.14
N ALA A 173 -5.23 9.42 6.62
CA ALA A 173 -5.83 10.75 6.64
C ALA A 173 -6.24 11.23 5.23
N TRP A 174 -5.45 10.90 4.20
CA TRP A 174 -5.80 11.20 2.81
C TRP A 174 -7.11 10.52 2.37
N HIS A 175 -7.45 9.36 2.93
CA HIS A 175 -8.70 8.67 2.62
C HIS A 175 -9.91 9.24 3.36
N VAL A 176 -9.73 9.99 4.46
CA VAL A 176 -10.84 10.50 5.30
C VAL A 176 -11.85 11.33 4.49
N THR A 177 -11.42 12.06 3.46
CA THR A 177 -12.32 12.85 2.61
C THR A 177 -13.41 12.03 1.90
N ARG A 178 -13.24 10.71 1.74
CA ARG A 178 -14.27 9.81 1.18
C ARG A 178 -15.48 9.64 2.11
N TYR A 179 -15.30 9.89 3.39
CA TYR A 179 -16.25 9.57 4.45
C TYR A 179 -16.96 10.80 5.02
N ILE A 180 -16.48 11.99 4.63
CA ILE A 180 -17.08 13.26 5.04
C ILE A 180 -18.08 13.75 3.99
N ALA A 181 -18.10 13.18 2.80
CA ALA A 181 -18.99 13.58 1.71
C ALA A 181 -20.46 13.30 2.09
N PRO A 182 -21.39 14.27 1.87
CA PRO A 182 -22.81 14.07 2.08
C PRO A 182 -23.33 12.95 1.16
N GLY A 183 -24.13 12.07 1.74
CA GLY A 183 -24.62 10.88 1.05
C GLY A 183 -23.56 9.77 1.04
N GLU A 184 -23.84 8.69 1.72
CA GLU A 184 -23.02 7.48 1.92
C GLU A 184 -22.63 6.81 0.59
N ILE A 185 -21.88 7.52 -0.26
CA ILE A 185 -21.75 7.17 -1.66
C ILE A 185 -20.96 5.87 -1.88
N LEU A 186 -20.15 5.40 -0.92
CA LEU A 186 -19.30 4.25 -1.21
C LEU A 186 -19.03 3.25 -0.07
N PHE A 187 -19.26 3.55 1.20
CA PHE A 187 -18.91 2.62 2.29
C PHE A 187 -19.74 2.93 3.55
N GLY A 188 -20.64 2.05 3.92
CA GLY A 188 -21.62 2.17 5.01
C GLY A 188 -21.10 2.68 6.37
N ALA A 189 -22.02 2.87 7.29
CA ALA A 189 -21.94 3.61 8.56
C ALA A 189 -20.78 3.30 9.53
N ASN A 190 -20.03 2.24 9.35
CA ASN A 190 -19.09 1.73 10.37
C ASN A 190 -17.61 2.04 10.07
N PHE A 191 -17.35 3.10 9.30
CA PHE A 191 -15.99 3.47 8.91
C PHE A 191 -15.02 3.64 10.08
N TRP A 192 -15.44 4.37 11.12
CA TRP A 192 -14.58 4.66 12.27
C TRP A 192 -14.27 3.43 13.12
N GLU A 193 -15.07 2.37 12.97
CA GLU A 193 -14.88 1.13 13.71
C GLU A 193 -13.76 0.28 13.12
N TRP A 194 -13.68 0.14 11.81
CA TRP A 194 -12.74 -0.78 11.16
C TRP A 194 -11.57 -0.12 10.41
N PHE A 195 -11.74 1.13 9.95
CA PHE A 195 -10.73 1.80 9.11
C PHE A 195 -9.36 1.93 9.78
N PRO A 196 -9.22 2.36 11.05
CA PRO A 196 -7.91 2.50 11.68
C PRO A 196 -7.16 1.17 11.72
N TRP A 197 -7.84 0.11 12.08
CA TRP A 197 -7.26 -1.22 12.26
C TRP A 197 -6.86 -1.85 10.93
N HIS A 198 -7.75 -1.83 9.96
CA HIS A 198 -7.52 -2.36 8.63
C HIS A 198 -6.35 -1.65 7.93
N ARG A 199 -6.26 -0.34 8.05
CA ARG A 199 -5.18 0.44 7.42
C ARG A 199 -3.84 0.25 8.10
N LEU A 200 -3.76 0.30 9.41
CA LEU A 200 -2.51 0.12 10.15
C LEU A 200 -1.79 -1.17 9.75
N ILE A 201 -2.53 -2.21 9.48
CA ILE A 201 -1.98 -3.54 9.23
C ILE A 201 -1.56 -3.71 7.77
N GLN A 202 -2.33 -3.19 6.83
CA GLN A 202 -1.95 -3.16 5.42
C GLN A 202 -0.61 -2.43 5.21
N ILE A 203 -0.35 -1.39 5.99
CA ILE A 203 0.83 -0.55 5.90
C ILE A 203 2.11 -1.33 6.12
N VAL A 204 2.15 -2.21 7.10
CA VAL A 204 3.30 -3.10 7.36
C VAL A 204 3.51 -4.03 6.17
N GLY A 205 2.43 -4.63 5.63
CA GLY A 205 2.47 -5.48 4.44
C GLY A 205 3.05 -4.76 3.21
N TYR A 206 2.63 -3.54 2.94
CA TYR A 206 3.18 -2.73 1.85
C TYR A 206 4.68 -2.49 1.98
N THR A 207 5.15 -2.09 3.17
CA THR A 207 6.58 -1.85 3.39
C THR A 207 7.38 -3.14 3.35
N TRP A 208 6.83 -4.22 3.87
CA TRP A 208 7.44 -5.54 3.80
C TRP A 208 7.63 -6.01 2.36
N ILE A 209 6.59 -5.93 1.52
CA ILE A 209 6.69 -6.28 0.09
C ILE A 209 7.69 -5.34 -0.60
N PHE A 210 7.59 -4.03 -0.37
CA PHE A 210 8.51 -3.04 -0.95
C PHE A 210 9.97 -3.40 -0.68
N ASN A 211 10.32 -3.67 0.56
CA ASN A 211 11.70 -3.94 0.95
C ASN A 211 12.21 -5.29 0.44
N ASN A 212 11.34 -6.30 0.33
CA ASN A 212 11.70 -7.63 -0.16
C ASN A 212 11.66 -7.76 -1.70
N THR A 213 11.14 -6.75 -2.39
CA THR A 213 11.12 -6.66 -3.86
C THR A 213 12.09 -5.62 -4.42
N ASN A 214 13.00 -5.12 -3.58
CA ASN A 214 13.92 -4.03 -3.93
C ASN A 214 13.19 -2.82 -4.53
N GLY A 215 12.06 -2.45 -3.92
CA GLY A 215 11.27 -1.30 -4.33
C GLY A 215 10.51 -1.46 -5.66
N ASN A 216 10.16 -2.67 -6.05
CA ASN A 216 9.38 -2.95 -7.25
C ASN A 216 7.95 -2.40 -7.09
N LEU A 217 7.55 -1.46 -7.96
CA LEU A 217 6.24 -0.82 -7.86
C LEU A 217 5.11 -1.67 -8.47
N LEU A 218 5.42 -2.58 -9.39
CA LEU A 218 4.41 -3.52 -9.89
C LEU A 218 3.91 -4.43 -8.76
N ALA A 219 4.82 -4.95 -7.91
CA ALA A 219 4.42 -5.75 -6.75
C ALA A 219 3.50 -4.96 -5.80
N LEU A 220 3.76 -3.67 -5.62
CA LEU A 220 2.95 -2.80 -4.76
C LEU A 220 1.56 -2.52 -5.38
N VAL A 221 1.50 -2.28 -6.67
CA VAL A 221 0.24 -2.12 -7.41
C VAL A 221 -0.58 -3.41 -7.36
N LEU A 222 0.02 -4.59 -7.53
CA LEU A 222 -0.67 -5.88 -7.37
C LEU A 222 -1.17 -6.08 -5.94
N PHE A 223 -0.39 -5.72 -4.93
CA PHE A 223 -0.84 -5.79 -3.55
C PHE A 223 -1.98 -4.81 -3.26
N HIS A 224 -1.95 -3.62 -3.84
CA HIS A 224 -3.06 -2.66 -3.78
C HIS A 224 -4.31 -3.23 -4.46
N THR A 225 -4.15 -3.80 -5.65
CA THR A 225 -5.25 -4.47 -6.37
C THR A 225 -5.90 -5.54 -5.50
N SER A 226 -5.11 -6.31 -4.75
CA SER A 226 -5.62 -7.37 -3.88
C SER A 226 -6.48 -6.86 -2.71
N THR A 227 -6.47 -5.57 -2.42
CA THR A 227 -7.39 -4.99 -1.44
C THR A 227 -8.83 -4.91 -1.93
N SER A 228 -9.02 -4.80 -3.24
CA SER A 228 -10.31 -4.47 -3.87
C SER A 228 -11.04 -5.68 -4.45
N TYR A 229 -10.34 -6.72 -4.92
CA TYR A 229 -11.01 -7.97 -5.28
C TYR A 229 -11.13 -8.89 -4.06
N GLY A 230 -12.15 -9.68 -3.98
CA GLY A 230 -12.45 -10.52 -2.80
C GLY A 230 -13.54 -9.91 -1.90
N GLY A 231 -14.31 -8.94 -2.41
CA GLY A 231 -15.54 -8.47 -1.79
C GLY A 231 -16.62 -9.57 -1.71
N PHE A 232 -16.50 -10.60 -2.54
CA PHE A 232 -17.34 -11.78 -2.51
C PHE A 232 -17.09 -12.72 -1.31
N ILE A 233 -16.05 -12.46 -0.49
CA ILE A 233 -15.79 -13.21 0.74
C ILE A 233 -16.47 -12.48 1.89
N ASN A 234 -17.46 -13.16 2.47
CA ASN A 234 -18.12 -12.70 3.67
C ASN A 234 -17.25 -12.97 4.89
N LEU A 235 -17.15 -11.98 5.75
CA LEU A 235 -16.37 -12.08 6.98
C LEU A 235 -16.84 -11.03 7.99
N ASP A 236 -16.72 -11.35 9.27
CA ASP A 236 -16.84 -10.34 10.31
C ASP A 236 -15.64 -9.39 10.29
N VAL A 237 -15.90 -8.11 10.32
CA VAL A 237 -14.87 -7.07 10.19
C VAL A 237 -13.86 -7.13 11.32
N TRP A 238 -14.28 -7.42 12.55
CA TRP A 238 -13.39 -7.50 13.71
C TRP A 238 -12.52 -8.76 13.68
N THR A 239 -13.08 -9.89 13.24
CA THR A 239 -12.32 -11.11 12.96
C THR A 239 -11.25 -10.86 11.93
N TYR A 240 -11.59 -10.15 10.84
CA TYR A 240 -10.62 -9.77 9.81
C TYR A 240 -9.54 -8.83 10.35
N CYS A 241 -9.90 -7.83 11.15
CA CYS A 241 -8.93 -6.95 11.81
C CYS A 241 -7.97 -7.73 12.71
N GLY A 242 -8.47 -8.70 13.46
CA GLY A 242 -7.66 -9.59 14.28
C GLY A 242 -6.67 -10.42 13.47
N VAL A 243 -7.13 -11.05 12.38
CA VAL A 243 -6.28 -11.81 11.44
C VAL A 243 -5.18 -10.93 10.86
N MET A 244 -5.53 -9.74 10.42
CA MET A 244 -4.58 -8.78 9.87
C MET A 244 -3.55 -8.33 10.91
N LEU A 245 -3.97 -8.07 12.15
CA LEU A 245 -3.07 -7.71 13.26
C LEU A 245 -2.06 -8.82 13.53
N VAL A 246 -2.52 -10.06 13.64
CA VAL A 246 -1.65 -11.22 13.82
C VAL A 246 -0.66 -11.35 12.65
N ALA A 247 -1.12 -11.19 11.41
CA ALA A 247 -0.25 -11.23 10.24
C ALA A 247 0.84 -10.14 10.29
N ALA A 248 0.49 -8.91 10.68
CA ALA A 248 1.46 -7.83 10.83
C ALA A 248 2.48 -8.11 11.95
N ILE A 249 2.03 -8.62 13.09
CA ILE A 249 2.91 -9.01 14.20
C ILE A 249 3.88 -10.11 13.74
N LEU A 250 3.39 -11.13 13.02
CA LEU A 250 4.23 -12.20 12.48
C LEU A 250 5.26 -11.67 11.48
N ILE A 251 4.88 -10.75 10.59
CA ILE A 251 5.82 -10.10 9.67
C ILE A 251 6.92 -9.38 10.46
N VAL A 252 6.56 -8.59 11.47
CA VAL A 252 7.55 -7.87 12.29
C VAL A 252 8.41 -8.82 13.10
N ALA A 253 7.84 -9.87 13.68
CA ALA A 253 8.58 -10.87 14.46
C ALA A 253 9.59 -11.67 13.61
N VAL A 254 9.20 -12.06 12.39
CA VAL A 254 10.04 -12.90 11.51
C VAL A 254 11.07 -12.06 10.75
N PHE A 255 10.72 -10.87 10.29
CA PHE A 255 11.57 -10.04 9.41
C PHE A 255 12.26 -8.89 10.15
N GLY A 256 11.90 -8.64 11.41
CA GLY A 256 12.44 -7.58 12.24
C GLY A 256 11.93 -6.19 11.88
N PRO A 257 11.79 -5.28 12.86
CA PRO A 257 11.23 -3.93 12.66
C PRO A 257 12.17 -3.01 11.89
N LYS A 258 13.48 -3.31 11.89
CA LYS A 258 14.50 -2.42 11.32
C LYS A 258 14.36 -2.28 9.81
N ASN A 259 14.25 -3.41 9.09
CA ASN A 259 14.24 -3.42 7.63
C ASN A 259 13.01 -4.15 7.06
N LEU A 260 12.26 -4.90 7.85
CA LEU A 260 11.21 -5.83 7.41
C LEU A 260 11.71 -6.79 6.30
N VAL A 261 12.96 -7.22 6.41
CA VAL A 261 13.62 -8.16 5.50
C VAL A 261 14.32 -9.20 6.36
N ARG A 262 14.20 -10.47 5.98
CA ARG A 262 14.84 -11.56 6.71
C ARG A 262 16.36 -11.38 6.67
N GLN A 263 16.97 -11.16 7.82
CA GLN A 263 18.42 -11.11 7.94
C GLN A 263 18.98 -12.52 7.72
N LYS A 264 19.96 -12.66 6.83
CA LYS A 264 20.74 -13.89 6.78
C LYS A 264 21.46 -14.03 8.13
N SER A 265 21.36 -15.21 8.74
CA SER A 265 22.06 -15.48 10.00
C SER A 265 23.54 -15.20 9.82
N GLU A 266 24.14 -14.36 10.68
CA GLU A 266 25.59 -14.08 10.70
C GLU A 266 26.45 -15.36 10.77
N LYS A 267 25.89 -16.45 11.33
CA LYS A 267 26.54 -17.78 11.34
C LYS A 267 26.79 -18.36 9.96
N VAL A 268 26.01 -18.00 8.94
CA VAL A 268 26.24 -18.47 7.55
C VAL A 268 27.36 -17.68 6.90
N GLU A 269 27.46 -16.40 7.21
CA GLU A 269 28.53 -15.52 6.69
C GLU A 269 29.88 -15.89 7.29
N GLN A 270 29.92 -16.16 8.61
CA GLN A 270 31.15 -16.64 9.28
C GLN A 270 31.61 -18.02 8.78
N LYS A 271 30.68 -18.95 8.49
CA LYS A 271 31.02 -20.23 7.87
C LYS A 271 31.55 -20.08 6.45
N GLN A 272 31.03 -19.14 5.66
CA GLN A 272 31.53 -18.89 4.30
C GLN A 272 32.89 -18.21 4.29
N VAL A 273 33.16 -17.32 5.24
CA VAL A 273 34.47 -16.69 5.41
C VAL A 273 35.50 -17.71 5.88
N HIS A 274 35.15 -18.62 6.79
CA HIS A 274 36.06 -19.68 7.26
C HIS A 274 36.37 -20.70 6.17
N ALA A 275 35.38 -21.07 5.37
CA ALA A 275 35.57 -22.00 4.24
C ALA A 275 36.31 -21.41 3.03
N MET A 276 36.59 -20.10 3.00
CA MET A 276 37.37 -19.42 1.99
C MET A 276 38.82 -19.11 2.46
N SER A 277 39.10 -19.35 3.74
CA SER A 277 40.42 -19.15 4.34
C SER A 277 41.21 -20.46 4.51
N ASP A 278 40.62 -21.61 4.28
CA ASP A 278 41.21 -22.95 4.17
C ASP A 278 41.36 -23.31 2.69
#